data_39c777c43580cb4dabb87c0476ffd93c
#
_entry.id   39c777c43580cb4dabb87c0476ffd93c
#
_cell.length_a   1.000
_cell.length_b   1.000
_cell.length_c   1.000
_cell.angle_alpha   90.00
_cell.angle_beta   90.00
_cell.angle_gamma   90.00
#
_symmetry.space_group_name_H-M   'P 1'
#
loop_
_entity.id
_entity.type
_entity.pdbx_description
1 polymer ?
#
loop_
_entity_poly.entity_id
_entity_poly.type
_entity_poly.pdbx_seq_one_letter_code
_entity_poly.pdbx_strand_id
1 'polypeptide(L)'
;MIIDGLIGTDKALKSTGFLYDIIMASGDVFAVLVALSIIIFLIRRIFMHVSRFEGIEMKAISHIDANVALIMILLLMLSLTGMNVAYLDYQHLRGEEVAGVYPVSAWLTGIFSGISVKGLSVWYSSFWWIHILLIFIFANFLPYSKHFHVFLSVPNVFLSRLESLGKLPNMDHVTREVKLMLDPNTAFAAPSGDEPVERFGVKDVEDISWKNYFDALSCTECGRCTAVCPANLTGKKLSPRKIMMDVRARMKEKGPGMVKYGREFSDQKSLLKDYISVEELWACTTCNACAKECPININHPTLILDLRRFLVMEEAYAPGEIKAVFSNIENNGAPWQYSPEDRLQWAENLEVNLK
;
A
#
# COMPACT_ATOMS: atom_id res chain seq x y z
N MET A 1 -17.57 -21.98 -12.60
CA MET A 1 -18.19 -20.86 -13.38
C MET A 1 -17.32 -20.43 -14.56
N ILE A 2 -16.10 -19.85 -14.36
CA ILE A 2 -15.23 -19.45 -15.49
C ILE A 2 -14.86 -20.67 -16.36
N ILE A 3 -14.44 -21.74 -15.73
CA ILE A 3 -14.11 -23.02 -16.42
C ILE A 3 -15.35 -23.58 -17.12
N ASP A 4 -16.51 -23.55 -16.48
CA ASP A 4 -17.78 -23.99 -17.05
C ASP A 4 -18.16 -23.17 -18.29
N GLY A 5 -17.99 -21.84 -18.20
CA GLY A 5 -18.22 -20.94 -19.34
C GLY A 5 -17.24 -21.16 -20.51
N LEU A 6 -15.98 -21.45 -20.22
CA LEU A 6 -14.96 -21.74 -21.25
C LEU A 6 -15.19 -23.09 -21.94
N ILE A 7 -15.61 -24.11 -21.19
CA ILE A 7 -15.84 -25.47 -21.71
C ILE A 7 -17.25 -25.59 -22.31
N GLY A 8 -18.17 -24.74 -21.94
CA GLY A 8 -19.57 -24.78 -22.40
C GLY A 8 -20.40 -25.90 -21.74
N THR A 9 -19.96 -26.38 -20.58
CA THR A 9 -20.66 -27.42 -19.81
C THR A 9 -20.92 -26.98 -18.40
N ASP A 10 -22.14 -27.19 -17.88
CA ASP A 10 -22.45 -26.94 -16.49
C ASP A 10 -21.62 -27.88 -15.58
N LYS A 11 -20.92 -27.28 -14.60
CA LYS A 11 -20.19 -28.00 -13.54
C LYS A 11 -19.11 -28.94 -14.09
N ALA A 12 -18.29 -28.44 -14.99
CA ALA A 12 -17.18 -29.16 -15.65
C ALA A 12 -16.28 -29.95 -14.68
N LEU A 13 -16.11 -29.43 -13.45
CA LEU A 13 -15.28 -30.08 -12.42
C LEU A 13 -16.02 -31.12 -11.58
N LYS A 14 -17.30 -31.42 -11.86
CA LYS A 14 -18.06 -32.50 -11.14
C LYS A 14 -17.35 -33.84 -11.18
N SER A 15 -16.60 -34.13 -12.26
CA SER A 15 -15.84 -35.37 -12.42
C SER A 15 -14.73 -35.56 -11.39
N THR A 16 -14.30 -34.51 -10.67
CA THR A 16 -13.26 -34.60 -9.62
C THR A 16 -13.82 -35.10 -8.28
N GLY A 17 -15.13 -35.42 -8.20
CA GLY A 17 -15.79 -36.03 -7.04
C GLY A 17 -15.61 -35.28 -5.75
N PHE A 18 -15.00 -35.88 -4.73
CA PHE A 18 -14.81 -35.34 -3.39
C PHE A 18 -14.12 -33.96 -3.37
N LEU A 19 -13.16 -33.71 -4.28
CA LEU A 19 -12.52 -32.41 -4.38
C LEU A 19 -13.50 -31.31 -4.80
N TYR A 20 -14.41 -31.63 -5.72
CA TYR A 20 -15.49 -30.71 -6.11
C TYR A 20 -16.40 -30.37 -4.93
N ASP A 21 -16.78 -31.37 -4.13
CA ASP A 21 -17.63 -31.15 -2.95
C ASP A 21 -16.99 -30.25 -1.92
N ILE A 22 -15.68 -30.41 -1.65
CA ILE A 22 -14.93 -29.53 -0.76
C ILE A 22 -14.90 -28.08 -1.30
N ILE A 23 -14.62 -27.91 -2.59
CA ILE A 23 -14.57 -26.59 -3.22
C ILE A 23 -15.94 -25.89 -3.11
N MET A 24 -17.02 -26.60 -3.41
CA MET A 24 -18.35 -26.05 -3.36
C MET A 24 -18.79 -25.72 -1.93
N ALA A 25 -18.53 -26.63 -0.97
CA ALA A 25 -18.87 -26.42 0.43
C ALA A 25 -18.08 -25.26 1.05
N SER A 26 -16.77 -25.20 0.79
CA SER A 26 -15.95 -24.10 1.28
C SER A 26 -16.37 -22.75 0.65
N GLY A 27 -16.62 -22.71 -0.65
CA GLY A 27 -17.11 -21.53 -1.35
C GLY A 27 -18.44 -21.01 -0.80
N ASP A 28 -19.38 -21.90 -0.52
CA ASP A 28 -20.68 -21.56 0.05
C ASP A 28 -20.59 -20.97 1.46
N VAL A 29 -19.79 -21.58 2.35
CA VAL A 29 -19.53 -21.07 3.70
C VAL A 29 -18.81 -19.73 3.67
N PHE A 30 -17.72 -19.62 2.88
CA PHE A 30 -16.97 -18.38 2.81
C PHE A 30 -17.76 -17.23 2.18
N ALA A 31 -18.64 -17.49 1.22
CA ALA A 31 -19.50 -16.46 0.64
C ALA A 31 -20.33 -15.75 1.70
N VAL A 32 -20.95 -16.50 2.61
CA VAL A 32 -21.77 -15.93 3.69
C VAL A 32 -20.90 -15.25 4.75
N LEU A 33 -19.79 -15.84 5.15
CA LEU A 33 -18.87 -15.22 6.11
C LEU A 33 -18.33 -13.88 5.59
N VAL A 34 -17.95 -13.82 4.32
CA VAL A 34 -17.50 -12.58 3.67
C VAL A 34 -18.65 -11.57 3.61
N ALA A 35 -19.86 -11.97 3.20
CA ALA A 35 -21.01 -11.07 3.17
C ALA A 35 -21.29 -10.44 4.54
N LEU A 36 -21.32 -11.25 5.60
CA LEU A 36 -21.52 -10.76 6.97
C LEU A 36 -20.40 -9.80 7.40
N SER A 37 -19.16 -10.15 7.11
CA SER A 37 -18.01 -9.28 7.43
C SER A 37 -18.10 -7.94 6.72
N ILE A 38 -18.51 -7.91 5.46
CA ILE A 38 -18.67 -6.69 4.69
C ILE A 38 -19.80 -5.83 5.22
N ILE A 39 -20.92 -6.44 5.61
CA ILE A 39 -22.03 -5.71 6.24
C ILE A 39 -21.54 -5.01 7.52
N ILE A 40 -20.78 -5.72 8.37
CA ILE A 40 -20.20 -5.14 9.58
C ILE A 40 -19.24 -3.98 9.23
N PHE A 41 -18.39 -4.15 8.22
CA PHE A 41 -17.48 -3.08 7.79
C PHE A 41 -18.20 -1.88 7.18
N LEU A 42 -19.27 -2.08 6.42
CA LEU A 42 -20.11 -0.99 5.90
C LEU A 42 -20.79 -0.24 7.04
N ILE A 43 -21.40 -0.95 7.99
CA ILE A 43 -22.02 -0.35 9.18
C ILE A 43 -20.98 0.49 9.93
N ARG A 44 -19.81 -0.08 10.18
CA ARG A 44 -18.70 0.62 10.86
C ARG A 44 -18.25 1.88 10.12
N ARG A 45 -18.18 1.85 8.79
CA ARG A 45 -17.73 2.98 7.98
C ARG A 45 -18.77 4.07 7.82
N ILE A 46 -20.05 3.71 7.75
CA ILE A 46 -21.14 4.65 7.46
C ILE A 46 -21.71 5.25 8.75
N PHE A 47 -21.88 4.43 9.78
CA PHE A 47 -22.58 4.83 11.01
C PHE A 47 -21.64 5.09 12.19
N MET A 48 -20.42 4.52 12.19
CA MET A 48 -19.49 4.70 13.30
C MET A 48 -18.38 5.68 12.94
N HIS A 49 -18.11 6.61 13.86
CA HIS A 49 -16.98 7.52 13.75
C HIS A 49 -15.68 6.77 14.06
N VAL A 50 -14.81 6.64 13.08
CA VAL A 50 -13.50 6.00 13.24
C VAL A 50 -12.41 7.02 12.96
N SER A 51 -11.82 7.60 14.01
CA SER A 51 -10.85 8.70 13.94
C SER A 51 -9.68 8.46 12.97
N ARG A 52 -9.18 7.24 12.86
CA ARG A 52 -8.10 6.91 11.91
C ARG A 52 -8.49 6.99 10.43
N PHE A 53 -9.79 7.04 10.11
CA PHE A 53 -10.28 7.28 8.74
C PHE A 53 -10.46 8.75 8.42
N GLU A 54 -10.11 9.62 9.35
CA GLU A 54 -10.11 11.06 9.18
C GLU A 54 -8.69 11.56 8.93
N GLY A 55 -8.59 12.81 8.52
CA GLY A 55 -7.32 13.48 8.22
C GLY A 55 -7.47 14.38 7.00
N ILE A 56 -6.61 15.37 6.90
CA ILE A 56 -6.62 16.35 5.81
C ILE A 56 -6.43 15.70 4.42
N GLU A 57 -5.78 14.55 4.38
CA GLU A 57 -5.53 13.77 3.18
C GLU A 57 -6.72 12.89 2.76
N MET A 58 -7.68 12.64 3.65
CA MET A 58 -8.82 11.77 3.40
C MET A 58 -9.93 12.54 2.66
N LYS A 59 -9.80 12.58 1.33
CA LYS A 59 -10.79 13.21 0.45
C LYS A 59 -12.02 12.31 0.30
N ALA A 60 -13.17 12.90 -0.03
CA ALA A 60 -14.43 12.18 -0.26
C ALA A 60 -14.28 11.02 -1.25
N ILE A 61 -13.46 11.19 -2.30
CA ILE A 61 -13.20 10.15 -3.30
C ILE A 61 -12.57 8.88 -2.70
N SER A 62 -11.71 9.01 -1.67
CA SER A 62 -11.12 7.86 -0.98
C SER A 62 -12.16 7.07 -0.17
N HIS A 63 -13.16 7.75 0.40
CA HIS A 63 -14.26 7.10 1.10
C HIS A 63 -15.20 6.41 0.11
N ILE A 64 -15.55 7.07 -0.98
CA ILE A 64 -16.39 6.52 -2.05
C ILE A 64 -15.77 5.27 -2.64
N ASP A 65 -14.48 5.31 -3.02
CA ASP A 65 -13.75 4.18 -3.57
C ASP A 65 -13.83 2.94 -2.66
N ALA A 66 -13.62 3.11 -1.35
CA ALA A 66 -13.73 2.01 -0.40
C ALA A 66 -15.16 1.46 -0.28
N ASN A 67 -16.16 2.33 -0.25
CA ASN A 67 -17.55 1.90 -0.12
C ASN A 67 -18.03 1.20 -1.39
N VAL A 68 -17.68 1.72 -2.57
CA VAL A 68 -17.99 1.09 -3.87
C VAL A 68 -17.41 -0.32 -3.92
N ALA A 69 -16.14 -0.50 -3.57
CA ALA A 69 -15.54 -1.81 -3.58
C ALA A 69 -16.22 -2.78 -2.60
N LEU A 70 -16.54 -2.35 -1.37
CA LEU A 70 -17.25 -3.19 -0.40
C LEU A 70 -18.66 -3.56 -0.90
N ILE A 71 -19.39 -2.63 -1.50
CA ILE A 71 -20.72 -2.90 -2.08
C ILE A 71 -20.60 -3.90 -3.23
N MET A 72 -19.61 -3.74 -4.12
CA MET A 72 -19.41 -4.68 -5.22
C MET A 72 -19.10 -6.10 -4.72
N ILE A 73 -18.26 -6.24 -3.69
CA ILE A 73 -17.98 -7.56 -3.09
C ILE A 73 -19.25 -8.12 -2.43
N LEU A 74 -20.05 -7.30 -1.75
CA LEU A 74 -21.31 -7.74 -1.18
C LEU A 74 -22.27 -8.27 -2.27
N LEU A 75 -22.40 -7.55 -3.37
CA LEU A 75 -23.23 -7.98 -4.52
C LEU A 75 -22.70 -9.27 -5.15
N LEU A 76 -21.37 -9.44 -5.23
CA LEU A 76 -20.77 -10.70 -5.67
C LEU A 76 -21.14 -11.87 -4.74
N MET A 77 -21.09 -11.68 -3.43
CA MET A 77 -21.47 -12.74 -2.48
C MET A 77 -22.96 -13.04 -2.53
N LEU A 78 -23.81 -12.02 -2.61
CA LEU A 78 -25.25 -12.20 -2.72
C LEU A 78 -25.65 -12.90 -4.03
N SER A 79 -25.05 -12.54 -5.15
CA SER A 79 -25.31 -13.19 -6.43
C SER A 79 -24.85 -14.65 -6.45
N LEU A 80 -23.71 -14.97 -5.81
CA LEU A 80 -23.25 -16.34 -5.66
C LEU A 80 -24.18 -17.18 -4.80
N THR A 81 -24.56 -16.66 -3.61
CA THR A 81 -25.51 -17.36 -2.72
C THR A 81 -26.88 -17.52 -3.38
N GLY A 82 -27.39 -16.47 -4.03
CA GLY A 82 -28.67 -16.55 -4.75
C GLY A 82 -28.64 -17.58 -5.88
N MET A 83 -27.54 -17.67 -6.60
CA MET A 83 -27.35 -18.71 -7.62
C MET A 83 -27.35 -20.12 -7.02
N ASN A 84 -26.64 -20.33 -5.90
CA ASN A 84 -26.60 -21.65 -5.24
C ASN A 84 -27.99 -22.06 -4.75
N VAL A 85 -28.74 -21.15 -4.10
CA VAL A 85 -30.11 -21.43 -3.63
C VAL A 85 -31.05 -21.74 -4.80
N ALA A 86 -31.04 -20.93 -5.85
CA ALA A 86 -31.87 -21.17 -7.04
C ALA A 86 -31.55 -22.50 -7.70
N TYR A 87 -30.25 -22.90 -7.73
CA TYR A 87 -29.83 -24.20 -8.22
C TYR A 87 -30.38 -25.37 -7.36
N LEU A 88 -30.28 -25.25 -6.04
CA LEU A 88 -30.79 -26.29 -5.12
C LEU A 88 -32.32 -26.48 -5.28
N ASP A 89 -33.08 -25.38 -5.26
CA ASP A 89 -34.53 -25.42 -5.45
C ASP A 89 -34.92 -25.96 -6.84
N TYR A 90 -34.15 -25.60 -7.89
CA TYR A 90 -34.36 -26.12 -9.24
C TYR A 90 -34.16 -27.63 -9.32
N GLN A 91 -33.07 -28.18 -8.72
CA GLN A 91 -32.79 -29.62 -8.72
C GLN A 91 -33.80 -30.39 -7.87
N HIS A 92 -34.18 -29.86 -6.71
CA HIS A 92 -35.22 -30.48 -5.86
C HIS A 92 -36.56 -30.62 -6.58
N LEU A 93 -37.00 -29.59 -7.32
CA LEU A 93 -38.27 -29.66 -8.06
C LEU A 93 -38.22 -30.61 -9.26
N ARG A 94 -37.04 -30.87 -9.82
CA ARG A 94 -36.84 -31.84 -10.91
C ARG A 94 -36.62 -33.28 -10.43
N GLY A 95 -36.37 -33.46 -9.12
CA GLY A 95 -35.96 -34.75 -8.58
C GLY A 95 -34.61 -35.23 -9.07
N GLU A 96 -33.72 -34.32 -9.48
CA GLU A 96 -32.37 -34.62 -9.96
C GLU A 96 -31.35 -34.50 -8.79
N GLU A 97 -30.26 -35.27 -8.91
CA GLU A 97 -29.19 -35.23 -7.92
C GLU A 97 -28.46 -33.89 -7.95
N VAL A 98 -28.26 -33.34 -6.74
CA VAL A 98 -27.50 -32.11 -6.54
C VAL A 98 -26.01 -32.41 -6.72
N ALA A 99 -25.34 -31.69 -7.61
CA ALA A 99 -23.90 -31.79 -7.75
C ALA A 99 -23.22 -30.79 -6.79
N GLY A 100 -22.37 -31.32 -5.89
CA GLY A 100 -21.67 -30.54 -4.88
C GLY A 100 -22.44 -30.39 -3.57
N VAL A 101 -21.75 -29.94 -2.53
CA VAL A 101 -22.28 -29.76 -1.17
C VAL A 101 -22.41 -28.26 -0.88
N TYR A 102 -23.57 -27.80 -0.39
CA TYR A 102 -23.89 -26.40 -0.12
C TYR A 102 -24.44 -26.24 1.31
N PRO A 103 -23.58 -26.23 2.34
CA PRO A 103 -24.04 -26.30 3.75
C PRO A 103 -24.93 -25.14 4.19
N VAL A 104 -24.65 -23.92 3.70
CA VAL A 104 -25.38 -22.71 4.09
C VAL A 104 -26.53 -22.44 3.14
N SER A 105 -26.30 -22.52 1.83
CA SER A 105 -27.37 -22.31 0.84
C SER A 105 -28.51 -23.33 0.98
N ALA A 106 -28.23 -24.55 1.47
CA ALA A 106 -29.28 -25.56 1.76
C ALA A 106 -30.29 -25.10 2.85
N TRP A 107 -29.85 -24.25 3.80
CA TRP A 107 -30.77 -23.70 4.81
C TRP A 107 -31.65 -22.58 4.25
N LEU A 108 -31.27 -22.00 3.14
CA LEU A 108 -32.00 -20.94 2.45
C LEU A 108 -32.91 -21.47 1.35
N THR A 109 -32.95 -22.80 1.14
CA THR A 109 -33.89 -23.42 0.20
C THR A 109 -35.33 -23.11 0.62
N GLY A 110 -36.23 -22.95 -0.36
CA GLY A 110 -37.58 -22.52 -0.12
C GLY A 110 -37.81 -21.01 -0.16
N ILE A 111 -36.77 -20.16 -0.17
CA ILE A 111 -36.95 -18.71 -0.40
C ILE A 111 -37.64 -18.46 -1.75
N PHE A 112 -37.37 -19.30 -2.73
CA PHE A 112 -38.03 -19.28 -4.04
C PHE A 112 -39.26 -20.22 -4.14
N SER A 113 -39.82 -20.63 -2.99
CA SER A 113 -41.03 -21.50 -2.96
C SER A 113 -42.19 -20.88 -3.72
N GLY A 114 -42.88 -21.68 -4.52
CA GLY A 114 -43.97 -21.22 -5.38
C GLY A 114 -43.55 -20.73 -6.78
N ILE A 115 -42.25 -20.65 -7.05
CA ILE A 115 -41.75 -20.34 -8.40
C ILE A 115 -41.74 -21.64 -9.23
N SER A 116 -42.21 -21.54 -10.48
CA SER A 116 -42.17 -22.66 -11.42
C SER A 116 -40.73 -23.06 -11.79
N VAL A 117 -40.54 -24.31 -12.26
CA VAL A 117 -39.24 -24.81 -12.74
C VAL A 117 -38.62 -23.88 -13.78
N LYS A 118 -39.44 -23.34 -14.71
CA LYS A 118 -38.94 -22.35 -15.70
C LYS A 118 -38.49 -21.04 -15.02
N GLY A 119 -39.23 -20.57 -14.01
CA GLY A 119 -38.86 -19.37 -13.25
C GLY A 119 -37.53 -19.57 -12.51
N LEU A 120 -37.33 -20.70 -11.84
CA LEU A 120 -36.06 -21.03 -11.18
C LEU A 120 -34.87 -21.10 -12.15
N SER A 121 -35.07 -21.67 -13.34
CA SER A 121 -34.05 -21.65 -14.39
C SER A 121 -33.69 -20.22 -14.81
N VAL A 122 -34.66 -19.33 -14.93
CA VAL A 122 -34.43 -17.91 -15.24
C VAL A 122 -33.67 -17.22 -14.08
N TRP A 123 -34.06 -17.46 -12.82
CA TRP A 123 -33.35 -16.92 -11.66
C TRP A 123 -31.91 -17.39 -11.56
N TYR A 124 -31.69 -18.71 -11.73
CA TYR A 124 -30.34 -19.29 -11.75
C TYR A 124 -29.45 -18.64 -12.84
N SER A 125 -29.96 -18.58 -14.07
CA SER A 125 -29.24 -17.94 -15.18
C SER A 125 -29.01 -16.46 -14.95
N SER A 126 -29.98 -15.74 -14.39
CA SER A 126 -29.83 -14.32 -14.07
C SER A 126 -28.74 -14.09 -13.02
N PHE A 127 -28.74 -14.85 -11.92
CA PHE A 127 -27.68 -14.75 -10.91
C PHE A 127 -26.32 -15.13 -11.48
N TRP A 128 -26.24 -16.12 -12.34
CA TRP A 128 -25.03 -16.51 -13.02
C TRP A 128 -24.44 -15.35 -13.87
N TRP A 129 -25.29 -14.72 -14.69
CA TRP A 129 -24.86 -13.58 -15.51
C TRP A 129 -24.51 -12.37 -14.67
N ILE A 130 -25.29 -12.06 -13.65
CA ILE A 130 -25.01 -10.95 -12.71
C ILE A 130 -23.64 -11.19 -12.05
N HIS A 131 -23.37 -12.39 -11.57
CA HIS A 131 -22.12 -12.71 -10.90
C HIS A 131 -20.92 -12.56 -11.82
N ILE A 132 -20.98 -13.10 -13.04
CA ILE A 132 -19.90 -13.00 -14.03
C ILE A 132 -19.64 -11.54 -14.45
N LEU A 133 -20.71 -10.80 -14.73
CA LEU A 133 -20.57 -9.38 -15.08
C LEU A 133 -19.98 -8.56 -13.94
N LEU A 134 -20.41 -8.82 -12.71
CA LEU A 134 -19.82 -8.18 -11.53
C LEU A 134 -18.33 -8.50 -11.36
N ILE A 135 -17.90 -9.76 -11.62
CA ILE A 135 -16.48 -10.13 -11.60
C ILE A 135 -15.71 -9.29 -12.63
N PHE A 136 -16.19 -9.18 -13.87
CA PHE A 136 -15.50 -8.41 -14.89
C PHE A 136 -15.48 -6.91 -14.59
N ILE A 137 -16.59 -6.34 -14.10
CA ILE A 137 -16.63 -4.93 -13.69
C ILE A 137 -15.65 -4.70 -12.55
N PHE A 138 -15.65 -5.56 -11.52
CA PHE A 138 -14.76 -5.45 -10.38
C PHE A 138 -13.28 -5.61 -10.78
N ALA A 139 -12.96 -6.59 -11.63
CA ALA A 139 -11.59 -6.78 -12.12
C ALA A 139 -11.05 -5.57 -12.89
N ASN A 140 -11.90 -4.91 -13.69
CA ASN A 140 -11.52 -3.68 -14.41
C ASN A 140 -11.47 -2.45 -13.49
N PHE A 141 -12.24 -2.42 -12.41
CA PHE A 141 -12.21 -1.36 -11.40
C PHE A 141 -10.95 -1.40 -10.52
N LEU A 142 -10.48 -2.60 -10.15
CA LEU A 142 -9.38 -2.81 -9.21
C LEU A 142 -8.10 -2.03 -9.52
N PRO A 143 -7.56 -1.98 -10.75
CA PRO A 143 -6.32 -1.28 -11.07
C PRO A 143 -6.38 0.23 -10.78
N TYR A 144 -7.57 0.82 -10.83
CA TYR A 144 -7.79 2.25 -10.59
C TYR A 144 -8.14 2.57 -9.13
N SER A 145 -8.53 1.56 -8.36
CA SER A 145 -8.92 1.64 -6.96
C SER A 145 -7.72 1.40 -6.04
N LYS A 146 -7.82 1.91 -4.81
CA LYS A 146 -6.90 1.51 -3.74
C LYS A 146 -6.99 0.01 -3.39
N HIS A 147 -8.06 -0.68 -3.80
CA HIS A 147 -8.22 -2.12 -3.62
C HIS A 147 -7.27 -2.96 -4.47
N PHE A 148 -6.52 -2.35 -5.37
CA PHE A 148 -5.41 -3.02 -6.06
C PHE A 148 -4.37 -3.63 -5.10
N HIS A 149 -4.35 -3.14 -3.85
CA HIS A 149 -3.53 -3.74 -2.78
C HIS A 149 -3.78 -5.25 -2.57
N VAL A 150 -4.95 -5.77 -2.90
CA VAL A 150 -5.26 -7.21 -2.79
C VAL A 150 -4.24 -8.05 -3.57
N PHE A 151 -3.82 -7.57 -4.73
CA PHE A 151 -2.78 -8.22 -5.54
C PHE A 151 -1.38 -7.83 -5.10
N LEU A 152 -1.17 -6.57 -4.70
CA LEU A 152 0.18 -6.05 -4.46
C LEU A 152 0.68 -6.27 -3.03
N SER A 153 -0.20 -6.46 -2.03
CA SER A 153 0.23 -6.59 -0.64
C SER A 153 1.07 -7.84 -0.37
N VAL A 154 0.70 -8.99 -0.95
CA VAL A 154 1.47 -10.24 -0.78
C VAL A 154 2.88 -10.11 -1.35
N PRO A 155 3.09 -9.75 -2.64
CA PRO A 155 4.43 -9.52 -3.14
C PRO A 155 5.14 -8.34 -2.44
N ASN A 156 4.43 -7.31 -1.98
CA ASN A 156 5.05 -6.22 -1.22
C ASN A 156 5.65 -6.68 0.11
N VAL A 157 4.94 -7.56 0.82
CA VAL A 157 5.45 -8.18 2.05
C VAL A 157 6.61 -9.13 1.74
N PHE A 158 6.50 -9.93 0.68
CA PHE A 158 7.58 -10.84 0.25
C PHE A 158 8.87 -10.10 -0.12
N LEU A 159 8.75 -8.97 -0.80
CA LEU A 159 9.87 -8.11 -1.21
C LEU A 159 10.20 -7.04 -0.16
N SER A 160 9.70 -7.16 1.07
CA SER A 160 10.00 -6.21 2.13
C SER A 160 11.46 -6.29 2.55
N ARG A 161 11.94 -5.17 3.07
CA ARG A 161 13.30 -5.08 3.59
C ARG A 161 13.46 -5.98 4.81
N LEU A 162 14.48 -6.85 4.81
CA LEU A 162 14.79 -7.78 5.90
C LEU A 162 15.76 -7.22 6.95
N GLU A 163 16.34 -6.05 6.68
CA GLU A 163 17.21 -5.37 7.64
C GLU A 163 16.41 -4.71 8.77
N SER A 164 17.09 -4.42 9.89
CA SER A 164 16.46 -3.72 11.00
C SER A 164 15.89 -2.37 10.56
N LEU A 165 14.72 -1.99 11.10
CA LEU A 165 14.06 -0.72 10.75
C LEU A 165 14.92 0.51 11.02
N GLY A 166 15.81 0.45 12.02
CA GLY A 166 16.73 1.53 12.36
C GLY A 166 17.91 1.69 11.40
N LYS A 167 18.18 0.70 10.54
CA LYS A 167 19.25 0.82 9.55
C LYS A 167 18.78 1.70 8.38
N LEU A 168 19.30 2.88 8.28
CA LEU A 168 19.00 3.80 7.18
C LEU A 168 19.67 3.33 5.89
N PRO A 169 19.01 3.45 4.72
CA PRO A 169 19.64 3.12 3.44
C PRO A 169 20.78 4.10 3.16
N ASN A 170 21.90 3.56 2.67
CA ASN A 170 23.04 4.35 2.28
C ASN A 170 22.89 4.81 0.81
N MET A 171 23.65 5.82 0.44
CA MET A 171 23.83 6.25 -0.95
C MET A 171 25.17 5.70 -1.43
N ASP A 172 25.13 4.66 -2.24
CA ASP A 172 26.34 3.90 -2.60
C ASP A 172 27.33 4.75 -3.43
N HIS A 173 26.82 5.61 -4.32
CA HIS A 173 27.64 6.53 -5.09
C HIS A 173 28.37 7.54 -4.17
N VAL A 174 27.68 8.12 -3.17
CA VAL A 174 28.32 9.03 -2.18
C VAL A 174 29.37 8.27 -1.37
N THR A 175 29.05 7.04 -0.93
CA THR A 175 30.00 6.21 -0.19
C THR A 175 31.25 5.91 -1.01
N ARG A 176 31.10 5.65 -2.30
CA ARG A 176 32.24 5.42 -3.22
C ARG A 176 33.10 6.65 -3.32
N GLU A 177 32.52 7.82 -3.55
CA GLU A 177 33.25 9.09 -3.63
C GLU A 177 34.03 9.41 -2.35
N VAL A 178 33.36 9.29 -1.20
CA VAL A 178 34.00 9.51 0.12
C VAL A 178 35.15 8.53 0.35
N LYS A 179 34.98 7.25 -0.01
CA LYS A 179 36.09 6.27 0.10
C LYS A 179 37.28 6.64 -0.80
N LEU A 180 37.05 7.10 -2.03
CA LEU A 180 38.08 7.58 -2.92
C LEU A 180 38.82 8.80 -2.33
N MET A 181 38.10 9.75 -1.75
CA MET A 181 38.66 10.93 -1.09
C MET A 181 39.53 10.58 0.14
N LEU A 182 39.18 9.51 0.86
CA LEU A 182 39.90 9.08 2.07
C LEU A 182 41.07 8.16 1.78
N ASP A 183 41.20 7.61 0.57
CA ASP A 183 42.33 6.75 0.18
C ASP A 183 43.46 7.60 -0.47
N PRO A 184 44.61 7.78 0.21
CA PRO A 184 45.73 8.57 -0.31
C PRO A 184 46.26 8.09 -1.66
N ASN A 185 46.07 6.80 -1.99
CA ASN A 185 46.60 6.22 -3.22
C ASN A 185 45.67 6.45 -4.42
N THR A 186 44.37 6.65 -4.16
CA THR A 186 43.36 6.83 -5.20
C THR A 186 42.83 8.26 -5.27
N ALA A 187 43.16 9.12 -4.31
CA ALA A 187 42.71 10.53 -4.24
C ALA A 187 43.07 11.36 -5.48
N PHE A 188 44.09 10.95 -6.23
CA PHE A 188 44.53 11.58 -7.48
C PHE A 188 44.23 10.75 -8.74
N ALA A 189 43.56 9.61 -8.60
CA ALA A 189 43.08 8.86 -9.76
C ALA A 189 41.97 9.69 -10.43
N ALA A 190 42.15 9.99 -11.72
CA ALA A 190 41.08 10.65 -12.48
C ALA A 190 39.80 9.86 -12.36
N PRO A 191 38.65 10.51 -12.17
CA PRO A 191 37.38 9.80 -12.15
C PRO A 191 37.28 8.97 -13.43
N SER A 192 37.07 7.68 -13.28
CA SER A 192 36.87 6.77 -14.41
C SER A 192 35.59 7.23 -15.12
N GLY A 193 35.77 7.91 -16.25
CA GLY A 193 34.90 8.56 -17.18
C GLY A 193 33.41 8.28 -17.14
N ASP A 194 32.65 9.21 -17.66
CA ASP A 194 31.28 9.15 -18.20
C ASP A 194 30.17 8.43 -17.39
N GLU A 195 30.32 8.11 -16.11
CA GLU A 195 29.17 7.73 -15.30
C GLU A 195 28.30 8.97 -15.08
N PRO A 196 27.02 8.92 -15.45
CA PRO A 196 26.11 10.03 -15.22
C PRO A 196 26.04 10.32 -13.71
N VAL A 197 26.19 11.59 -13.33
CA VAL A 197 26.06 12.01 -11.93
C VAL A 197 24.65 11.67 -11.46
N GLU A 198 24.54 10.70 -10.56
CA GLU A 198 23.26 10.34 -9.96
C GLU A 198 22.76 11.49 -9.08
N ARG A 199 21.44 11.77 -9.15
CA ARG A 199 20.81 12.77 -8.32
C ARG A 199 20.85 12.37 -6.85
N PHE A 200 21.07 13.34 -5.96
CA PHE A 200 21.04 13.10 -4.52
C PHE A 200 19.60 13.11 -3.98
N GLY A 201 19.07 11.92 -3.73
CA GLY A 201 17.72 11.76 -3.18
C GLY A 201 16.61 11.89 -4.21
N VAL A 202 15.41 12.28 -3.74
CA VAL A 202 14.16 12.26 -4.50
C VAL A 202 13.56 13.66 -4.58
N LYS A 203 13.30 14.15 -5.79
CA LYS A 203 12.51 15.34 -6.04
C LYS A 203 11.10 15.03 -6.50
N ASP A 204 10.98 14.15 -7.45
CA ASP A 204 9.69 13.75 -8.03
C ASP A 204 9.63 12.23 -8.24
N VAL A 205 8.55 11.73 -8.81
CA VAL A 205 8.29 10.29 -8.92
C VAL A 205 9.31 9.53 -9.77
N GLU A 206 9.98 10.14 -10.73
CA GLU A 206 11.03 9.49 -11.50
C GLU A 206 12.29 9.14 -10.70
N ASP A 207 12.51 9.79 -9.56
CA ASP A 207 13.67 9.57 -8.69
C ASP A 207 13.39 8.50 -7.62
N ILE A 208 12.13 8.10 -7.46
CA ILE A 208 11.70 7.14 -6.43
C ILE A 208 12.21 5.74 -6.76
N SER A 209 12.68 5.01 -5.76
CA SER A 209 13.03 3.61 -5.92
C SER A 209 11.81 2.75 -6.31
N TRP A 210 12.05 1.67 -7.06
CA TRP A 210 10.98 0.74 -7.45
C TRP A 210 10.21 0.21 -6.22
N LYS A 211 10.88 0.04 -5.07
CA LYS A 211 10.25 -0.44 -3.83
C LYS A 211 9.30 0.60 -3.26
N ASN A 212 9.67 1.88 -3.24
CA ASN A 212 8.79 2.97 -2.80
C ASN A 212 7.58 3.15 -3.73
N TYR A 213 7.76 2.92 -5.05
CA TYR A 213 6.65 2.80 -5.99
C TYR A 213 5.66 1.72 -5.57
N PHE A 214 6.21 0.54 -5.32
CA PHE A 214 5.42 -0.63 -4.95
C PHE A 214 4.71 -0.44 -3.61
N ASP A 215 5.38 0.18 -2.64
CA ASP A 215 4.83 0.59 -1.35
C ASP A 215 3.62 1.53 -1.52
N ALA A 216 3.76 2.57 -2.35
CA ALA A 216 2.70 3.54 -2.58
C ALA A 216 1.47 2.91 -3.26
N LEU A 217 1.67 2.00 -4.23
CA LEU A 217 0.58 1.28 -4.89
C LEU A 217 -0.11 0.27 -3.95
N SER A 218 0.65 -0.35 -3.05
CA SER A 218 0.14 -1.33 -2.09
C SER A 218 -0.59 -0.70 -0.91
N CYS A 219 -0.40 0.60 -0.64
CA CYS A 219 -0.98 1.29 0.51
C CYS A 219 -2.52 1.24 0.49
N THR A 220 -3.10 0.71 1.59
CA THR A 220 -4.56 0.57 1.77
C THR A 220 -5.24 1.81 2.33
N GLU A 221 -4.49 2.86 2.66
CA GLU A 221 -4.95 4.07 3.33
C GLU A 221 -5.62 3.80 4.70
N CYS A 222 -5.24 2.72 5.37
CA CYS A 222 -5.88 2.28 6.62
C CYS A 222 -5.64 3.20 7.83
N GLY A 223 -4.68 4.11 7.76
CA GLY A 223 -4.41 5.13 8.77
C GLY A 223 -3.67 4.66 10.03
N ARG A 224 -3.24 3.40 10.12
CA ARG A 224 -2.49 2.90 11.29
C ARG A 224 -1.18 3.65 11.50
N CYS A 225 -0.42 3.89 10.43
CA CYS A 225 0.83 4.62 10.45
C CYS A 225 0.69 6.07 10.95
N THR A 226 -0.41 6.74 10.59
CA THR A 226 -0.72 8.10 11.04
C THR A 226 -1.13 8.13 12.50
N ALA A 227 -1.94 7.15 12.93
CA ALA A 227 -2.43 7.04 14.31
C ALA A 227 -1.33 6.82 15.36
N VAL A 228 -0.17 6.28 14.98
CA VAL A 228 0.99 6.06 15.87
C VAL A 228 2.12 7.05 15.64
N CYS A 229 1.98 7.97 14.71
CA CYS A 229 3.03 8.95 14.39
C CYS A 229 3.13 10.02 15.49
N PRO A 230 4.28 10.14 16.20
CA PRO A 230 4.44 11.13 17.25
C PRO A 230 4.23 12.58 16.75
N ALA A 231 4.70 12.88 15.55
CA ALA A 231 4.51 14.20 14.94
C ALA A 231 3.02 14.50 14.71
N ASN A 232 2.27 13.54 14.20
CA ASN A 232 0.83 13.68 13.98
C ASN A 232 0.07 13.83 15.31
N LEU A 233 0.40 12.99 16.31
CA LEU A 233 -0.21 13.03 17.64
C LEU A 233 0.03 14.36 18.38
N THR A 234 1.13 15.04 18.09
CA THR A 234 1.47 16.37 18.65
C THR A 234 0.94 17.54 17.80
N GLY A 235 0.10 17.26 16.80
CA GLY A 235 -0.55 18.30 15.98
C GLY A 235 0.31 18.87 14.87
N LYS A 236 1.48 18.27 14.56
CA LYS A 236 2.28 18.64 13.38
C LYS A 236 1.65 18.11 12.10
N LYS A 237 1.92 18.76 10.97
CA LYS A 237 1.30 18.45 9.68
C LYS A 237 1.64 17.08 9.10
N LEU A 238 2.63 16.37 9.61
CA LEU A 238 3.06 15.08 9.06
C LEU A 238 2.01 14.00 9.29
N SER A 239 1.55 13.41 8.18
CA SER A 239 0.83 12.14 8.14
C SER A 239 1.60 11.15 7.24
N PRO A 240 2.17 10.06 7.79
CA PRO A 240 2.86 9.06 6.97
C PRO A 240 1.96 8.44 5.89
N ARG A 241 0.66 8.30 6.16
CA ARG A 241 -0.34 7.87 5.17
C ARG A 241 -0.41 8.85 4.00
N LYS A 242 -0.47 10.17 4.29
CA LYS A 242 -0.50 11.22 3.27
C LYS A 242 0.71 11.12 2.33
N ILE A 243 1.90 10.90 2.86
CA ILE A 243 3.11 10.76 2.04
C ILE A 243 2.92 9.68 0.96
N MET A 244 2.42 8.49 1.32
CA MET A 244 2.18 7.42 0.34
C MET A 244 1.02 7.74 -0.62
N MET A 245 -0.02 8.43 -0.14
CA MET A 245 -1.13 8.86 -0.97
C MET A 245 -0.70 9.90 -2.00
N ASP A 246 0.15 10.85 -1.60
CA ASP A 246 0.68 11.89 -2.48
C ASP A 246 1.60 11.32 -3.56
N VAL A 247 2.46 10.35 -3.21
CA VAL A 247 3.25 9.60 -4.21
C VAL A 247 2.32 8.96 -5.25
N ARG A 248 1.29 8.23 -4.79
CA ARG A 248 0.32 7.60 -5.71
C ARG A 248 -0.42 8.63 -6.55
N ALA A 249 -0.83 9.75 -5.97
CA ALA A 249 -1.51 10.82 -6.69
C ALA A 249 -0.60 11.41 -7.78
N ARG A 250 0.64 11.69 -7.43
CA ARG A 250 1.63 12.22 -8.38
C ARG A 250 1.95 11.23 -9.51
N MET A 251 2.08 9.95 -9.19
CA MET A 251 2.25 8.88 -10.19
C MET A 251 1.10 8.84 -11.19
N LYS A 252 -0.14 8.93 -10.70
CA LYS A 252 -1.34 8.94 -11.54
C LYS A 252 -1.44 10.21 -12.41
N GLU A 253 -0.99 11.35 -11.91
CA GLU A 253 -1.02 12.62 -12.65
C GLU A 253 0.06 12.67 -13.73
N LYS A 254 1.32 12.38 -13.37
CA LYS A 254 2.48 12.48 -14.27
C LYS A 254 2.61 11.29 -15.23
N GLY A 255 2.24 10.09 -14.79
CA GLY A 255 2.45 8.83 -15.50
C GLY A 255 1.94 8.83 -16.96
N PRO A 256 0.71 9.24 -17.24
CA PRO A 256 0.23 9.30 -18.63
C PRO A 256 1.07 10.20 -19.56
N GLY A 257 1.57 11.32 -19.03
CA GLY A 257 2.49 12.20 -19.74
C GLY A 257 3.83 11.52 -20.04
N MET A 258 4.40 10.83 -19.05
CA MET A 258 5.65 10.08 -19.22
C MET A 258 5.52 8.95 -20.24
N VAL A 259 4.39 8.23 -20.24
CA VAL A 259 4.12 7.17 -21.23
C VAL A 259 4.02 7.75 -22.65
N LYS A 260 3.41 8.93 -22.80
CA LYS A 260 3.18 9.54 -24.11
C LYS A 260 4.39 10.28 -24.67
N TYR A 261 5.14 10.99 -23.82
CA TYR A 261 6.18 11.93 -24.24
C TYR A 261 7.60 11.51 -23.79
N GLY A 262 7.74 10.38 -23.10
CA GLY A 262 9.03 9.90 -22.62
C GLY A 262 9.32 10.27 -21.17
N ARG A 263 10.42 9.72 -20.64
CA ARG A 263 10.83 9.84 -19.23
C ARG A 263 11.15 11.28 -18.80
N GLU A 264 11.56 12.11 -19.73
CA GLU A 264 11.92 13.53 -19.48
C GLU A 264 10.71 14.48 -19.47
N PHE A 265 9.49 13.94 -19.57
CA PHE A 265 8.27 14.75 -19.51
C PHE A 265 8.19 15.55 -18.22
N SER A 266 8.02 16.86 -18.35
CA SER A 266 7.84 17.79 -17.23
C SER A 266 6.52 18.54 -17.36
N ASP A 267 5.74 18.56 -16.30
CA ASP A 267 4.51 19.34 -16.15
C ASP A 267 4.69 20.52 -15.17
N GLN A 268 5.94 20.87 -14.86
CA GLN A 268 6.35 21.94 -13.94
C GLN A 268 5.94 21.73 -12.47
N LYS A 269 5.43 20.54 -12.12
CA LYS A 269 5.14 20.16 -10.74
C LYS A 269 6.13 19.10 -10.28
N SER A 270 6.33 19.01 -8.97
CA SER A 270 7.12 17.96 -8.34
C SER A 270 6.43 17.38 -7.11
N LEU A 271 6.79 16.16 -6.73
CA LEU A 271 6.31 15.54 -5.50
C LEU A 271 6.71 16.37 -4.29
N LEU A 272 7.96 16.83 -4.27
CA LEU A 272 8.50 17.72 -3.25
C LEU A 272 7.97 19.14 -3.48
N LYS A 273 7.45 19.76 -2.44
CA LYS A 273 6.86 21.10 -2.36
C LYS A 273 5.42 21.22 -2.88
N ASP A 274 5.07 20.63 -4.04
CA ASP A 274 3.71 20.75 -4.57
C ASP A 274 2.71 19.77 -3.92
N TYR A 275 3.19 18.60 -3.49
CA TYR A 275 2.38 17.58 -2.80
C TYR A 275 2.80 17.42 -1.33
N ILE A 276 4.10 17.27 -1.10
CA ILE A 276 4.69 17.07 0.22
C ILE A 276 5.45 18.33 0.60
N SER A 277 5.00 19.03 1.62
CA SER A 277 5.62 20.25 2.08
C SER A 277 6.93 19.97 2.85
N VAL A 278 7.82 20.94 2.82
CA VAL A 278 9.09 20.89 3.58
C VAL A 278 8.84 20.75 5.08
N GLU A 279 7.79 21.39 5.60
CA GLU A 279 7.39 21.28 7.01
C GLU A 279 7.00 19.86 7.40
N GLU A 280 6.25 19.15 6.54
CA GLU A 280 5.90 17.75 6.77
C GLU A 280 7.15 16.85 6.86
N LEU A 281 8.12 17.06 5.97
CA LEU A 281 9.35 16.29 5.97
C LEU A 281 10.14 16.48 7.27
N TRP A 282 10.35 17.73 7.71
CA TRP A 282 11.15 18.01 8.89
C TRP A 282 10.42 17.71 10.21
N ALA A 283 9.11 17.50 10.19
CA ALA A 283 8.37 17.01 11.34
C ALA A 283 8.65 15.54 11.66
N CYS A 284 9.21 14.76 10.72
CA CYS A 284 9.52 13.35 10.95
C CYS A 284 10.74 13.20 11.88
N THR A 285 10.58 12.43 12.96
CA THR A 285 11.66 12.09 13.90
C THR A 285 12.39 10.78 13.57
N THR A 286 12.09 10.16 12.42
CA THR A 286 12.66 8.87 11.98
C THR A 286 12.51 7.72 13.00
N CYS A 287 11.49 7.77 13.86
CA CYS A 287 11.25 6.79 14.92
C CYS A 287 10.80 5.40 14.44
N ASN A 288 10.48 5.25 13.14
CA ASN A 288 9.99 4.03 12.50
C ASN A 288 8.67 3.45 13.03
N ALA A 289 7.94 4.13 13.91
CA ALA A 289 6.64 3.66 14.41
C ALA A 289 5.65 3.37 13.28
N CYS A 290 5.61 4.23 12.25
CA CYS A 290 4.75 4.07 11.08
C CYS A 290 5.10 2.81 10.25
N ALA A 291 6.39 2.49 10.09
CA ALA A 291 6.83 1.31 9.37
C ALA A 291 6.51 0.03 10.16
N LYS A 292 6.68 0.06 11.50
CA LYS A 292 6.36 -1.06 12.38
C LYS A 292 4.88 -1.41 12.40
N GLU A 293 4.01 -0.40 12.40
CA GLU A 293 2.55 -0.58 12.44
C GLU A 293 1.92 -0.90 11.07
N CYS A 294 2.70 -0.84 9.99
CA CYS A 294 2.18 -1.12 8.67
C CYS A 294 1.98 -2.62 8.43
N PRO A 295 0.73 -3.10 8.19
CA PRO A 295 0.45 -4.53 8.03
C PRO A 295 1.04 -5.13 6.74
N ILE A 296 1.50 -4.28 5.82
CA ILE A 296 2.10 -4.68 4.54
C ILE A 296 3.55 -4.19 4.40
N ASN A 297 4.21 -3.90 5.51
CA ASN A 297 5.64 -3.56 5.60
C ASN A 297 6.11 -2.37 4.75
N ILE A 298 5.29 -1.32 4.62
CA ILE A 298 5.69 -0.08 3.96
C ILE A 298 6.70 0.66 4.82
N ASN A 299 7.82 1.08 4.23
CA ASN A 299 8.86 1.85 4.90
C ASN A 299 8.77 3.34 4.54
N HIS A 300 7.89 4.08 5.23
CA HIS A 300 7.71 5.52 5.04
C HIS A 300 8.97 6.36 5.33
N PRO A 301 9.76 6.08 6.40
CA PRO A 301 10.94 6.88 6.71
C PRO A 301 12.00 6.88 5.63
N THR A 302 12.16 5.80 4.87
CA THR A 302 13.12 5.75 3.76
C THR A 302 12.83 6.83 2.72
N LEU A 303 11.58 6.93 2.26
CA LEU A 303 11.19 7.94 1.29
C LEU A 303 11.32 9.37 1.85
N ILE A 304 10.91 9.58 3.11
CA ILE A 304 11.07 10.88 3.77
C ILE A 304 12.55 11.30 3.82
N LEU A 305 13.44 10.34 4.07
CA LEU A 305 14.88 10.58 4.08
C LEU A 305 15.40 10.97 2.70
N ASP A 306 14.96 10.28 1.67
CA ASP A 306 15.40 10.56 0.30
C ASP A 306 14.90 11.94 -0.18
N LEU A 307 13.68 12.35 0.20
CA LEU A 307 13.18 13.72 -0.03
C LEU A 307 14.02 14.77 0.73
N ARG A 308 14.45 14.49 1.97
CA ARG A 308 15.35 15.37 2.74
C ARG A 308 16.73 15.43 2.13
N ARG A 309 17.26 14.32 1.62
CA ARG A 309 18.57 14.28 0.92
C ARG A 309 18.57 15.23 -0.25
N PHE A 310 17.51 15.22 -1.07
CA PHE A 310 17.38 16.17 -2.16
C PHE A 310 17.38 17.63 -1.67
N LEU A 311 16.61 17.95 -0.63
CA LEU A 311 16.56 19.31 -0.07
C LEU A 311 17.93 19.78 0.41
N VAL A 312 18.67 18.92 1.11
CA VAL A 312 19.96 19.32 1.71
C VAL A 312 21.09 19.32 0.69
N MET A 313 21.18 18.29 -0.14
CA MET A 313 22.35 18.09 -1.01
C MET A 313 22.22 18.78 -2.37
N GLU A 314 21.00 18.90 -2.91
CA GLU A 314 20.76 19.55 -4.22
C GLU A 314 20.32 21.02 -4.06
N GLU A 315 19.43 21.30 -3.08
CA GLU A 315 18.90 22.64 -2.89
C GLU A 315 19.59 23.44 -1.75
N ALA A 316 20.57 22.85 -1.05
CA ALA A 316 21.27 23.42 0.11
C ALA A 316 20.30 23.97 1.16
N TYR A 317 19.10 23.34 1.30
CA TYR A 317 18.05 23.77 2.20
C TYR A 317 17.95 22.88 3.42
N ALA A 318 18.05 23.50 4.61
CA ALA A 318 17.69 22.91 5.89
C ALA A 318 17.09 23.99 6.81
N PRO A 319 16.24 23.67 7.82
CA PRO A 319 15.84 24.60 8.86
C PRO A 319 17.04 25.23 9.57
N GLY A 320 16.90 26.48 10.03
CA GLY A 320 18.02 27.26 10.58
C GLY A 320 18.77 26.56 11.71
N GLU A 321 18.03 25.95 12.64
CA GLU A 321 18.60 25.22 13.78
C GLU A 321 19.44 24.01 13.30
N ILE A 322 18.97 23.31 12.27
CA ILE A 322 19.67 22.16 11.71
C ILE A 322 20.89 22.60 10.89
N LYS A 323 20.82 23.74 10.19
CA LYS A 323 22.00 24.31 9.50
C LYS A 323 23.13 24.58 10.47
N ALA A 324 22.82 25.14 11.64
CA ALA A 324 23.84 25.38 12.66
C ALA A 324 24.50 24.06 13.13
N VAL A 325 23.69 23.02 13.34
CA VAL A 325 24.20 21.69 13.71
C VAL A 325 25.09 21.11 12.60
N PHE A 326 24.67 21.20 11.33
CA PHE A 326 25.47 20.73 10.19
C PHE A 326 26.82 21.45 10.10
N SER A 327 26.81 22.77 10.19
CA SER A 327 28.03 23.57 10.19
C SER A 327 28.97 23.24 11.37
N ASN A 328 28.42 23.01 12.55
CA ASN A 328 29.19 22.60 13.71
C ASN A 328 29.80 21.20 13.55
N ILE A 329 29.03 20.24 13.01
CA ILE A 329 29.54 18.90 12.75
C ILE A 329 30.67 18.95 11.70
N GLU A 330 30.49 19.74 10.65
CA GLU A 330 31.49 19.89 9.56
C GLU A 330 32.79 20.52 10.06
N ASN A 331 32.70 21.59 10.86
CA ASN A 331 33.85 22.35 11.28
C ASN A 331 34.48 21.85 12.59
N ASN A 332 33.66 21.34 13.52
CA ASN A 332 34.11 20.97 14.88
C ASN A 332 34.02 19.46 15.14
N GLY A 333 33.43 18.68 14.24
CA GLY A 333 33.16 17.24 14.43
C GLY A 333 32.14 16.96 15.58
N ALA A 334 31.37 17.97 16.03
CA ALA A 334 30.36 17.88 17.07
C ALA A 334 29.20 18.83 16.75
N PRO A 335 27.96 18.60 17.27
CA PRO A 335 26.80 19.44 16.95
C PRO A 335 26.79 20.82 17.62
N TRP A 336 27.78 21.16 18.42
CA TRP A 336 27.93 22.42 19.16
C TRP A 336 29.22 23.18 18.78
N GLN A 337 29.29 24.44 19.15
CA GLN A 337 30.38 25.36 18.79
C GLN A 337 31.60 25.29 19.72
N TYR A 338 32.01 24.11 20.14
CA TYR A 338 33.24 23.91 20.93
C TYR A 338 34.37 23.35 20.04
N SER A 339 35.59 23.75 20.34
CA SER A 339 36.79 23.18 19.68
C SER A 339 36.85 21.67 19.90
N PRO A 340 37.32 20.88 18.91
CA PRO A 340 37.65 19.47 19.11
C PRO A 340 38.59 19.22 20.29
N GLU A 341 39.43 20.19 20.61
CA GLU A 341 40.38 20.13 21.73
C GLU A 341 39.64 20.13 23.09
N ASP A 342 38.53 20.85 23.18
CA ASP A 342 37.70 20.92 24.41
C ASP A 342 36.81 19.69 24.64
N ARG A 343 36.85 18.72 23.74
CA ARG A 343 35.97 17.54 23.74
C ARG A 343 36.08 16.71 25.02
N LEU A 344 37.26 16.64 25.64
CA LEU A 344 37.55 15.88 26.85
C LEU A 344 37.60 16.73 28.10
N GLN A 345 37.34 18.03 28.04
CA GLN A 345 37.37 18.95 29.18
C GLN A 345 36.47 18.50 30.34
N TRP A 346 35.33 17.87 30.04
CA TRP A 346 34.44 17.27 31.05
C TRP A 346 35.09 16.16 31.87
N ALA A 347 36.14 15.53 31.36
CA ALA A 347 36.84 14.41 31.96
C ALA A 347 38.10 14.82 32.76
N GLU A 348 38.54 16.08 32.65
CA GLU A 348 39.80 16.54 33.28
C GLU A 348 39.82 16.39 34.81
N ASN A 349 38.66 16.36 35.47
CA ASN A 349 38.52 16.19 36.91
C ASN A 349 37.97 14.81 37.33
N LEU A 350 37.87 13.88 36.38
CA LEU A 350 37.42 12.51 36.67
C LEU A 350 38.63 11.60 36.89
N GLU A 351 38.77 11.03 38.10
CA GLU A 351 39.66 9.89 38.33
C GLU A 351 39.13 8.68 37.56
N VAL A 352 39.56 8.53 36.30
CA VAL A 352 39.21 7.38 35.48
C VAL A 352 40.13 6.24 35.85
N ASN A 353 39.67 5.34 36.73
CA ASN A 353 40.30 4.05 36.95
C ASN A 353 40.12 3.18 35.69
N LEU A 354 41.00 3.31 34.72
CA LEU A 354 41.10 2.36 33.60
C LEU A 354 41.63 1.04 34.15
N LYS A 355 40.72 0.09 34.39
CA LYS A 355 41.04 -1.32 34.58
C LYS A 355 41.13 -2.04 33.27
#